data_4079eb02835efdf51bb0f871d642608d
#
_entry.id   4079eb02835efdf51bb0f871d642608d
#
_cell.length_a   1.000
_cell.length_b   1.000
_cell.length_c   1.000
_cell.angle_alpha   90.00
_cell.angle_beta   90.00
_cell.angle_gamma   90.00
#
_symmetry.space_group_name_H-M   'P 1'
#
loop_
_entity.id
_entity.type
_entity.pdbx_description
1 polymer ?
#
loop_
_entity_poly.entity_id
_entity_poly.type
_entity_poly.pdbx_seq_one_letter_code
_entity_poly.pdbx_strand_id
1 'polypeptide(L)'
;MKKLITLFIIFSVGISFFQTSVSGGIYQNTTWTTAGSPYIVTGSIVVFPGKTLTIEPGCEVRFTADYSFNTGNFLYLEIRGTLVALGTDANKIKFTSSDTTDGFQNWLGISIKGSQGGTCQLDRIVLQNAWNGISNDVPEPGAIYNFTNCRFKNNNYALQLNADLYYTNCVFEKNGVGQAAQNIYGSMNATNCQFTQNFCSVTWSNSITLVDCIFTGNTNNIIGCPGTIQNCSFINNDLAFTETFGVQIIDCFFDGNNVGIDENGSSTISNSVFTNNSIAVKLGDNSFLTNNTITNNGTGVQVRGTNPSSAQIMYNQLCNNVNYNLENITDKNFQVNTNCFCSSDSATIENGIYDGYDDITRGLVNYAIYDDSCANILSYVTKVELNEPAGLPELNTTWKIWQVNDELHVLVENETQIQLFDIAGNIFLNKAILAGETLLKLELATGIYMLSDQNGNRHKFYFGNQ
;
A
#
# COMPACT_ATOMS: atom_id res chain seq x y z
N MET A 1 -16.47 48.17 55.80
CA MET A 1 -16.34 46.95 54.99
C MET A 1 -15.12 47.08 54.05
N LYS A 2 -13.99 46.48 54.42
CA LYS A 2 -12.77 46.46 53.56
C LYS A 2 -12.87 45.27 52.57
N LYS A 3 -12.93 45.55 51.26
CA LYS A 3 -12.88 44.53 50.23
C LYS A 3 -11.44 44.08 50.06
N LEU A 4 -11.18 42.80 50.36
CA LEU A 4 -9.92 42.14 50.10
C LEU A 4 -9.90 41.74 48.56
N ILE A 5 -9.02 42.33 47.78
CA ILE A 5 -8.79 41.93 46.36
C ILE A 5 -7.69 40.90 46.40
N THR A 6 -8.04 39.64 46.15
CA THR A 6 -7.07 38.56 45.97
C THR A 6 -6.56 38.60 44.52
N LEU A 7 -5.30 38.97 44.34
CA LEU A 7 -4.62 38.96 43.04
C LEU A 7 -4.17 37.53 42.74
N PHE A 8 -4.80 36.89 41.77
CA PHE A 8 -4.35 35.59 41.22
C PHE A 8 -3.23 35.86 40.22
N ILE A 9 -1.99 35.54 40.56
CA ILE A 9 -0.86 35.54 39.62
C ILE A 9 -0.85 34.18 38.93
N ILE A 10 -1.29 34.15 37.66
CA ILE A 10 -1.14 32.97 36.80
C ILE A 10 0.29 32.93 36.32
N PHE A 11 1.10 32.02 36.86
CA PHE A 11 2.40 31.67 36.30
C PHE A 11 2.17 30.85 35.02
N SER A 12 2.27 31.47 33.87
CA SER A 12 2.42 30.74 32.60
C SER A 12 3.82 30.18 32.57
N VAL A 13 3.93 28.88 32.83
CA VAL A 13 5.19 28.12 32.51
C VAL A 13 5.29 28.08 31.01
N GLY A 14 6.07 28.95 30.43
CA GLY A 14 6.45 28.84 29.01
C GLY A 14 7.26 27.59 28.84
N ILE A 15 6.72 26.58 28.15
CA ILE A 15 7.48 25.41 27.71
C ILE A 15 8.41 25.91 26.61
N SER A 16 9.66 26.19 26.95
CA SER A 16 10.72 26.43 25.98
C SER A 16 11.07 25.10 25.35
N PHE A 17 10.69 24.89 24.10
CA PHE A 17 11.20 23.76 23.32
C PHE A 17 12.66 24.05 22.99
N PHE A 18 13.58 23.36 23.65
CA PHE A 18 15.00 23.40 23.31
C PHE A 18 15.19 22.53 22.07
N GLN A 19 15.71 23.10 20.99
CA GLN A 19 16.21 22.34 19.85
C GLN A 19 17.71 22.17 19.96
N THR A 20 18.22 21.00 19.57
CA THR A 20 19.64 20.69 19.63
C THR A 20 20.22 20.66 18.22
N SER A 21 21.13 21.58 17.89
CA SER A 21 21.87 21.51 16.63
C SER A 21 22.96 20.44 16.70
N VAL A 22 23.04 19.60 15.66
CA VAL A 22 24.01 18.49 15.56
C VAL A 22 24.66 18.46 14.18
N SER A 23 25.96 18.10 14.14
CA SER A 23 26.70 17.91 12.91
C SER A 23 27.99 17.10 13.15
N GLY A 24 28.51 16.44 12.12
CA GLY A 24 29.81 15.79 12.13
C GLY A 24 29.82 14.37 12.70
N GLY A 25 30.96 13.95 13.25
CA GLY A 25 31.18 12.55 13.63
C GLY A 25 30.77 12.20 15.04
N ILE A 26 30.19 11.02 15.21
CA ILE A 26 29.90 10.40 16.51
C ILE A 26 31.05 9.42 16.83
N TYR A 27 31.95 9.84 17.69
CA TYR A 27 33.18 9.13 18.06
C TYR A 27 33.10 8.37 19.39
N GLN A 28 31.96 8.47 20.07
CA GLN A 28 31.65 7.73 21.31
C GLN A 28 30.17 7.37 21.33
N ASN A 29 29.77 6.38 22.14
CA ASN A 29 28.39 6.01 22.29
C ASN A 29 27.56 7.23 22.73
N THR A 30 26.54 7.56 21.97
CA THR A 30 25.77 8.80 22.12
C THR A 30 24.29 8.45 22.15
N THR A 31 23.55 9.08 23.06
CA THR A 31 22.09 8.96 23.12
C THR A 31 21.45 10.31 22.83
N TRP A 32 20.56 10.33 21.88
CA TRP A 32 19.66 11.46 21.64
C TRP A 32 18.38 11.23 22.41
N THR A 33 18.11 12.12 23.37
CA THR A 33 16.98 12.00 24.29
C THR A 33 15.83 12.91 23.88
N THR A 34 14.64 12.63 24.38
CA THR A 34 13.45 13.48 24.15
C THR A 34 13.62 14.90 24.67
N ALA A 35 14.44 15.11 25.70
CA ALA A 35 14.71 16.45 26.25
C ALA A 35 15.50 17.35 25.26
N GLY A 36 16.30 16.76 24.36
CA GLY A 36 17.04 17.49 23.33
C GLY A 36 16.30 17.59 21.98
N SER A 37 15.16 16.96 21.87
CA SER A 37 14.36 16.94 20.61
C SER A 37 13.65 18.29 20.37
N PRO A 38 13.57 18.76 19.11
CA PRO A 38 14.08 18.17 17.88
C PRO A 38 15.59 18.35 17.72
N TYR A 39 16.27 17.32 17.19
CA TYR A 39 17.66 17.38 16.78
C TYR A 39 17.77 17.93 15.36
N ILE A 40 18.31 19.16 15.25
CA ILE A 40 18.47 19.85 13.94
C ILE A 40 19.81 19.49 13.36
N VAL A 41 19.82 18.70 12.32
CA VAL A 41 21.03 18.30 11.59
C VAL A 41 21.41 19.42 10.63
N THR A 42 22.50 20.14 10.96
CA THR A 42 23.03 21.27 10.19
C THR A 42 24.26 20.90 9.36
N GLY A 43 24.77 19.69 9.49
CA GLY A 43 25.83 19.07 8.71
C GLY A 43 25.71 17.56 8.81
N SER A 44 26.16 16.82 7.80
CA SER A 44 26.02 15.36 7.78
C SER A 44 26.59 14.70 9.03
N ILE A 45 25.92 13.64 9.48
CA ILE A 45 26.29 12.86 10.66
C ILE A 45 26.92 11.54 10.22
N VAL A 46 28.03 11.15 10.86
CA VAL A 46 28.67 9.85 10.66
C VAL A 46 28.82 9.15 12.00
N VAL A 47 28.18 7.99 12.16
CA VAL A 47 28.41 7.10 13.31
C VAL A 47 29.61 6.22 12.99
N PHE A 48 30.74 6.42 13.72
CA PHE A 48 32.00 5.74 13.43
C PHE A 48 31.98 4.26 13.85
N PRO A 49 32.84 3.42 13.25
CA PRO A 49 32.96 1.99 13.59
C PRO A 49 33.11 1.74 15.09
N GLY A 50 32.36 0.75 15.60
CA GLY A 50 32.33 0.40 17.01
C GLY A 50 31.67 1.42 17.94
N LYS A 51 30.98 2.43 17.38
CA LYS A 51 30.19 3.40 18.15
C LYS A 51 28.70 3.21 17.88
N THR A 52 27.91 3.59 18.88
CA THR A 52 26.43 3.48 18.80
C THR A 52 25.80 4.85 18.97
N LEU A 53 24.92 5.20 18.04
CA LEU A 53 23.93 6.26 18.20
C LEU A 53 22.61 5.61 18.61
N THR A 54 22.14 5.94 19.80
CA THR A 54 20.79 5.55 20.28
C THR A 54 19.87 6.76 20.22
N ILE A 55 18.69 6.60 19.66
CA ILE A 55 17.65 7.63 19.59
C ILE A 55 16.44 7.14 20.39
N GLU A 56 16.06 7.92 21.40
CA GLU A 56 14.94 7.55 22.27
C GLU A 56 13.58 7.69 21.55
N PRO A 57 12.56 6.90 21.98
CA PRO A 57 11.20 7.02 21.48
C PRO A 57 10.66 8.47 21.58
N GLY A 58 10.01 8.94 20.51
CA GLY A 58 9.43 10.29 20.45
C GLY A 58 10.39 11.38 19.99
N CYS A 59 11.68 11.08 19.80
CA CYS A 59 12.61 12.05 19.24
C CYS A 59 12.29 12.37 17.76
N GLU A 60 12.46 13.63 17.39
CA GLU A 60 12.48 14.09 16.00
C GLU A 60 13.91 14.48 15.60
N VAL A 61 14.36 13.93 14.47
CA VAL A 61 15.61 14.25 13.80
C VAL A 61 15.29 14.98 12.52
N ARG A 62 15.65 16.25 12.45
CA ARG A 62 15.25 17.16 11.38
C ARG A 62 16.46 17.65 10.62
N PHE A 63 16.60 17.21 9.39
CA PHE A 63 17.67 17.64 8.50
C PHE A 63 17.35 19.02 7.90
N THR A 64 18.28 19.96 7.96
CA THR A 64 18.14 21.23 7.27
C THR A 64 18.03 20.96 5.76
N ALA A 65 16.96 21.43 5.13
CA ALA A 65 16.75 21.22 3.71
C ALA A 65 17.85 21.94 2.90
N ASP A 66 18.47 21.22 1.99
CA ASP A 66 19.42 21.78 1.03
C ASP A 66 18.85 21.59 -0.38
N TYR A 67 18.43 22.69 -0.99
CA TYR A 67 17.89 22.72 -2.36
C TYR A 67 18.96 22.79 -3.45
N SER A 68 20.22 22.71 -3.10
CA SER A 68 21.33 22.81 -4.05
C SER A 68 21.55 21.49 -4.81
N PHE A 69 20.55 21.07 -5.57
CA PHE A 69 20.58 19.87 -6.43
C PHE A 69 21.84 19.78 -7.30
N ASN A 70 22.44 20.93 -7.64
CA ASN A 70 23.61 21.02 -8.50
C ASN A 70 24.95 20.88 -7.77
N THR A 71 24.99 20.84 -6.44
CA THR A 71 26.25 20.77 -5.67
C THR A 71 26.53 19.43 -5.04
N GLY A 72 25.54 18.50 -5.04
CA GLY A 72 25.69 17.15 -4.48
C GLY A 72 25.87 17.09 -2.94
N ASN A 73 25.54 18.17 -2.24
CA ASN A 73 25.80 18.33 -0.81
C ASN A 73 24.60 18.03 0.09
N PHE A 74 23.78 17.03 -0.26
CA PHE A 74 22.69 16.62 0.61
C PHE A 74 23.19 16.14 1.97
N LEU A 75 22.56 16.60 3.04
CA LEU A 75 22.80 16.11 4.37
C LEU A 75 22.33 14.65 4.51
N TYR A 76 23.10 13.85 5.24
CA TYR A 76 22.83 12.43 5.44
C TYR A 76 23.14 11.97 6.86
N LEU A 77 22.62 10.80 7.21
CA LEU A 77 23.05 10.03 8.39
C LEU A 77 23.74 8.75 7.89
N GLU A 78 25.07 8.71 8.02
CA GLU A 78 25.86 7.55 7.59
C GLU A 78 26.22 6.68 8.80
N ILE A 79 25.99 5.39 8.67
CA ILE A 79 26.15 4.41 9.73
C ILE A 79 27.32 3.47 9.37
N ARG A 80 28.49 3.71 9.96
CA ARG A 80 29.65 2.80 9.94
C ARG A 80 29.77 2.01 11.25
N GLY A 81 29.06 2.42 12.29
CA GLY A 81 28.87 1.75 13.57
C GLY A 81 27.47 1.21 13.71
N THR A 82 26.78 1.51 14.80
CA THR A 82 25.42 1.04 15.08
C THR A 82 24.45 2.19 15.27
N LEU A 83 23.29 2.12 14.59
CA LEU A 83 22.13 2.98 14.87
C LEU A 83 21.06 2.16 15.57
N VAL A 84 20.59 2.64 16.71
CA VAL A 84 19.46 2.08 17.45
C VAL A 84 18.38 3.14 17.53
N ALA A 85 17.28 2.96 16.81
CA ALA A 85 16.13 3.87 16.81
C ALA A 85 14.85 3.02 16.94
N LEU A 86 14.52 2.69 18.18
CA LEU A 86 13.38 1.86 18.54
C LEU A 86 12.31 2.75 19.18
N GLY A 87 11.33 3.14 18.39
CA GLY A 87 10.16 3.88 18.86
C GLY A 87 9.17 3.02 19.63
N THR A 88 8.08 3.63 20.07
CA THR A 88 6.89 2.94 20.57
C THR A 88 5.69 3.32 19.71
N ASP A 89 4.58 2.61 19.82
CA ASP A 89 3.38 2.93 19.05
C ASP A 89 2.85 4.34 19.39
N ALA A 90 2.92 4.75 20.66
CA ALA A 90 2.55 6.09 21.09
C ALA A 90 3.62 7.15 20.76
N ASN A 91 4.90 6.78 20.68
CA ASN A 91 6.02 7.71 20.54
C ASN A 91 6.99 7.22 19.45
N LYS A 92 6.59 7.36 18.20
CA LYS A 92 7.46 7.03 17.04
C LYS A 92 8.64 7.99 16.96
N ILE A 93 9.76 7.47 16.50
CA ILE A 93 10.92 8.32 16.17
C ILE A 93 10.73 8.84 14.75
N LYS A 94 10.95 10.15 14.56
CA LYS A 94 10.72 10.79 13.28
C LYS A 94 12.03 11.29 12.67
N PHE A 95 12.31 10.87 11.44
CA PHE A 95 13.37 11.39 10.57
C PHE A 95 12.71 12.20 9.46
N THR A 96 13.04 13.50 9.36
CA THR A 96 12.38 14.41 8.42
C THR A 96 13.30 15.53 7.97
N SER A 97 12.83 16.36 7.07
CA SER A 97 13.47 17.62 6.69
C SER A 97 12.91 18.81 7.46
N SER A 98 13.65 19.92 7.52
CA SER A 98 13.15 21.22 7.98
C SER A 98 12.08 21.78 7.04
N ASP A 99 12.13 21.43 5.77
CA ASP A 99 11.07 21.70 4.82
C ASP A 99 10.21 20.45 4.65
N THR A 100 8.93 20.61 4.96
CA THR A 100 7.91 19.56 4.85
C THR A 100 6.92 19.85 3.73
N THR A 101 7.14 20.89 2.93
CA THR A 101 6.40 21.07 1.68
C THR A 101 6.66 19.87 0.78
N ASP A 102 5.66 19.42 0.04
CA ASP A 102 5.67 18.18 -0.74
C ASP A 102 6.89 18.07 -1.68
N GLY A 103 7.99 17.55 -1.16
CA GLY A 103 9.25 17.36 -1.90
C GLY A 103 10.02 16.20 -1.32
N PHE A 104 10.27 15.20 -2.16
CA PHE A 104 11.19 14.12 -1.89
C PHE A 104 12.55 14.57 -2.37
N GLN A 105 13.38 15.23 -1.67
CA GLN A 105 14.77 15.54 -2.07
C GLN A 105 15.41 16.54 -1.11
N ASN A 106 14.93 16.59 0.12
CA ASN A 106 15.37 17.60 1.05
C ASN A 106 16.60 17.16 1.88
N TRP A 107 16.90 15.87 1.89
CA TRP A 107 18.07 15.24 2.49
C TRP A 107 18.33 13.87 1.87
N LEU A 108 19.56 13.34 1.98
CA LEU A 108 19.94 12.11 1.27
C LEU A 108 19.25 10.86 1.84
N GLY A 109 19.13 10.76 3.18
CA GLY A 109 18.61 9.58 3.86
C GLY A 109 19.59 8.98 4.87
N ILE A 110 19.27 7.76 5.31
CA ILE A 110 20.12 6.94 6.20
C ILE A 110 20.90 5.96 5.32
N SER A 111 22.23 6.06 5.33
CA SER A 111 23.13 5.20 4.55
C SER A 111 23.88 4.24 5.48
N ILE A 112 23.60 2.95 5.35
CA ILE A 112 24.24 1.90 6.16
C ILE A 112 25.48 1.42 5.40
N LYS A 113 26.66 1.56 6.03
CA LYS A 113 27.94 1.13 5.47
C LYS A 113 28.32 -0.25 6.01
N GLY A 114 27.62 -1.29 5.53
CA GLY A 114 27.87 -2.68 5.90
C GLY A 114 29.32 -3.09 5.62
N SER A 115 29.93 -2.60 4.52
CA SER A 115 31.35 -2.77 4.21
C SER A 115 32.31 -2.29 5.31
N GLN A 116 31.84 -1.42 6.21
CA GLN A 116 32.60 -0.88 7.33
C GLN A 116 32.08 -1.35 8.71
N GLY A 117 31.17 -2.33 8.72
CA GLY A 117 30.54 -2.87 9.93
C GLY A 117 29.31 -2.08 10.41
N GLY A 118 28.73 -1.26 9.52
CA GLY A 118 27.51 -0.51 9.82
C GLY A 118 26.30 -1.42 10.01
N THR A 119 25.57 -1.20 11.10
CA THR A 119 24.33 -1.95 11.40
C THR A 119 23.23 -1.01 11.89
N CYS A 120 21.97 -1.40 11.74
CA CYS A 120 20.87 -0.63 12.30
C CYS A 120 19.77 -1.52 12.90
N GLN A 121 19.10 -0.97 13.90
CA GLN A 121 17.85 -1.48 14.46
C GLN A 121 16.83 -0.34 14.38
N LEU A 122 15.84 -0.50 13.51
CA LEU A 122 14.85 0.52 13.22
C LEU A 122 13.45 -0.08 13.39
N ASP A 123 12.69 0.45 14.31
CA ASP A 123 11.35 -0.01 14.60
C ASP A 123 10.46 1.17 15.02
N ARG A 124 9.20 1.18 14.61
CA ARG A 124 8.23 2.24 14.90
C ARG A 124 8.78 3.64 14.60
N ILE A 125 9.33 3.79 13.40
CA ILE A 125 9.84 5.08 12.90
C ILE A 125 8.90 5.68 11.86
N VAL A 126 9.00 7.01 11.69
CA VAL A 126 8.49 7.74 10.54
C VAL A 126 9.69 8.32 9.80
N LEU A 127 9.89 7.94 8.54
CA LEU A 127 10.95 8.48 7.70
C LEU A 127 10.34 9.16 6.47
N GLN A 128 10.67 10.43 6.28
CA GLN A 128 10.04 11.20 5.21
C GLN A 128 10.95 12.25 4.58
N ASN A 129 10.59 12.65 3.34
CA ASN A 129 11.20 13.71 2.55
C ASN A 129 12.68 13.46 2.19
N ALA A 130 13.09 12.19 2.15
CA ALA A 130 14.45 11.80 1.77
C ALA A 130 14.56 11.50 0.26
N TRP A 131 15.77 11.66 -0.28
CA TRP A 131 16.11 11.12 -1.60
C TRP A 131 16.17 9.58 -1.56
N ASN A 132 17.03 9.01 -0.70
CA ASN A 132 17.15 7.57 -0.47
C ASN A 132 16.84 7.27 0.98
N GLY A 133 15.59 7.04 1.35
CA GLY A 133 15.16 6.87 2.74
C GLY A 133 16.12 6.04 3.60
N ILE A 134 16.23 4.73 3.34
CA ILE A 134 17.25 3.86 3.93
C ILE A 134 17.93 3.06 2.82
N SER A 135 19.26 3.07 2.80
CA SER A 135 20.06 2.34 1.81
C SER A 135 21.27 1.66 2.46
N ASN A 136 21.77 0.58 1.84
CA ASN A 136 23.06 -0.02 2.19
C ASN A 136 24.02 0.00 0.98
N ASP A 137 25.32 -0.08 1.24
CA ASP A 137 26.37 0.09 0.22
C ASP A 137 26.85 -1.22 -0.40
N VAL A 138 26.52 -2.35 0.20
CA VAL A 138 26.93 -3.68 -0.29
C VAL A 138 25.80 -4.67 -0.14
N PRO A 139 25.71 -5.65 -1.05
CA PRO A 139 24.93 -6.84 -0.80
C PRO A 139 25.51 -7.55 0.44
N GLU A 140 24.68 -7.72 1.45
CA GLU A 140 25.03 -8.49 2.64
C GLU A 140 24.28 -9.83 2.59
N PRO A 141 24.83 -10.88 1.97
CA PRO A 141 24.17 -12.18 1.93
C PRO A 141 23.86 -12.66 3.34
N GLY A 142 22.56 -12.89 3.62
CA GLY A 142 22.08 -13.30 4.94
C GLY A 142 21.84 -12.14 5.92
N ALA A 143 22.02 -10.89 5.53
CA ALA A 143 21.56 -9.77 6.35
C ALA A 143 20.02 -9.74 6.36
N ILE A 144 19.45 -9.43 7.51
CA ILE A 144 18.01 -9.36 7.73
C ILE A 144 17.68 -7.99 8.32
N TYR A 145 16.74 -7.29 7.69
CA TYR A 145 16.17 -6.06 8.25
C TYR A 145 14.69 -6.25 8.53
N ASN A 146 14.31 -5.95 9.77
CA ASN A 146 12.92 -6.03 10.23
C ASN A 146 12.39 -4.62 10.51
N PHE A 147 11.23 -4.32 9.94
CA PHE A 147 10.51 -3.06 10.14
C PHE A 147 9.11 -3.36 10.65
N THR A 148 8.77 -2.86 11.82
CA THR A 148 7.44 -3.04 12.41
C THR A 148 6.81 -1.68 12.71
N ASN A 149 5.55 -1.49 12.34
CA ASN A 149 4.78 -0.27 12.55
C ASN A 149 5.49 1.00 12.03
N CYS A 150 6.30 0.88 10.97
CA CYS A 150 7.04 1.98 10.37
C CYS A 150 6.21 2.69 9.30
N ARG A 151 6.50 3.99 9.08
CA ARG A 151 5.91 4.76 7.99
C ARG A 151 6.98 5.43 7.15
N PHE A 152 6.93 5.20 5.84
CA PHE A 152 7.80 5.79 4.84
C PHE A 152 6.97 6.67 3.92
N LYS A 153 7.22 7.99 3.95
CA LYS A 153 6.35 8.95 3.27
C LYS A 153 7.13 10.00 2.50
N ASN A 154 6.66 10.36 1.30
CA ASN A 154 7.22 11.44 0.48
C ASN A 154 8.74 11.28 0.25
N ASN A 155 9.24 10.06 0.08
CA ASN A 155 10.62 9.81 -0.30
C ASN A 155 10.71 9.56 -1.80
N ASN A 156 11.86 9.86 -2.42
CA ASN A 156 12.07 9.43 -3.81
C ASN A 156 12.20 7.89 -3.86
N TYR A 157 13.12 7.34 -3.06
CA TYR A 157 13.17 5.91 -2.74
C TYR A 157 12.93 5.76 -1.24
N ALA A 158 11.95 4.97 -0.82
CA ALA A 158 11.75 4.74 0.61
C ALA A 158 12.81 3.80 1.18
N LEU A 159 13.10 2.72 0.46
CA LEU A 159 14.09 1.71 0.84
C LEU A 159 14.85 1.21 -0.39
N GLN A 160 16.17 1.10 -0.27
CA GLN A 160 17.09 0.49 -1.22
C GLN A 160 18.06 -0.42 -0.47
N LEU A 161 17.60 -1.60 -0.09
CA LEU A 161 18.39 -2.53 0.74
C LEU A 161 18.61 -3.84 -0.02
N ASN A 162 19.82 -4.32 0.04
CA ASN A 162 20.26 -5.59 -0.54
C ASN A 162 20.37 -6.64 0.56
N ALA A 163 19.25 -7.18 1.02
CA ALA A 163 19.13 -8.07 2.17
C ALA A 163 17.76 -8.73 2.19
N ASP A 164 17.52 -9.67 3.10
CA ASP A 164 16.17 -10.16 3.36
C ASP A 164 15.39 -9.14 4.20
N LEU A 165 14.23 -8.73 3.68
CA LEU A 165 13.42 -7.66 4.25
C LEU A 165 12.10 -8.20 4.80
N TYR A 166 11.77 -7.82 6.02
CA TYR A 166 10.51 -8.17 6.68
C TYR A 166 9.78 -6.90 7.13
N TYR A 167 8.56 -6.75 6.66
CA TYR A 167 7.69 -5.62 7.00
C TYR A 167 6.44 -6.14 7.69
N THR A 168 6.12 -5.57 8.84
CA THR A 168 4.86 -5.87 9.54
C THR A 168 4.17 -4.56 9.91
N ASN A 169 2.92 -4.41 9.52
CA ASN A 169 2.11 -3.21 9.79
C ASN A 169 2.78 -1.91 9.30
N CYS A 170 3.50 -1.94 8.20
CA CYS A 170 4.18 -0.77 7.65
C CYS A 170 3.33 -0.03 6.63
N VAL A 171 3.54 1.29 6.54
CA VAL A 171 2.86 2.15 5.57
C VAL A 171 3.90 2.81 4.66
N PHE A 172 3.73 2.61 3.35
CA PHE A 172 4.46 3.28 2.28
C PHE A 172 3.52 4.23 1.56
N GLU A 173 3.72 5.53 1.70
CA GLU A 173 2.77 6.54 1.22
C GLU A 173 3.46 7.62 0.39
N LYS A 174 2.94 7.90 -0.80
CA LYS A 174 3.40 8.98 -1.68
C LYS A 174 4.91 8.97 -1.91
N ASN A 175 5.51 7.79 -2.00
CA ASN A 175 6.90 7.72 -2.41
C ASN A 175 6.97 7.89 -3.93
N GLY A 176 7.90 8.78 -4.37
CA GLY A 176 7.82 9.47 -5.65
C GLY A 176 8.34 8.67 -6.85
N VAL A 177 9.31 9.23 -7.59
CA VAL A 177 9.77 8.70 -8.89
C VAL A 177 10.54 7.38 -8.76
N GLY A 178 11.03 7.05 -7.55
CA GLY A 178 11.67 5.77 -7.24
C GLY A 178 10.70 4.76 -6.63
N GLN A 179 11.23 3.68 -6.08
CA GLN A 179 10.45 2.58 -5.53
C GLN A 179 10.16 2.78 -4.04
N ALA A 180 8.97 2.38 -3.60
CA ALA A 180 8.63 2.37 -2.18
C ALA A 180 9.42 1.29 -1.43
N ALA A 181 9.58 0.12 -2.02
CA ALA A 181 10.39 -0.97 -1.47
C ALA A 181 11.18 -1.65 -2.59
N GLN A 182 12.49 -1.66 -2.49
CA GLN A 182 13.39 -2.29 -3.44
C GLN A 182 14.36 -3.22 -2.74
N ASN A 183 14.46 -4.44 -3.24
CA ASN A 183 15.44 -5.41 -2.79
C ASN A 183 16.03 -6.18 -3.97
N ILE A 184 17.27 -5.91 -4.35
CA ILE A 184 17.89 -6.48 -5.54
C ILE A 184 18.45 -7.89 -5.30
N TYR A 185 18.84 -8.25 -4.07
CA TYR A 185 19.57 -9.49 -3.78
C TYR A 185 19.00 -10.35 -2.65
N GLY A 186 17.78 -10.08 -2.20
CA GLY A 186 17.16 -10.83 -1.11
C GLY A 186 15.69 -11.09 -1.34
N SER A 187 15.05 -11.65 -0.34
CA SER A 187 13.60 -11.83 -0.30
C SER A 187 12.93 -10.62 0.36
N MET A 188 11.67 -10.38 -0.01
CA MET A 188 10.82 -9.39 0.61
C MET A 188 9.58 -10.04 1.17
N ASN A 189 9.36 -9.89 2.47
CA ASN A 189 8.20 -10.44 3.17
C ASN A 189 7.42 -9.28 3.80
N ALA A 190 6.18 -9.08 3.40
CA ALA A 190 5.32 -8.04 3.95
C ALA A 190 4.00 -8.62 4.44
N THR A 191 3.64 -8.29 5.67
CA THR A 191 2.38 -8.71 6.30
C THR A 191 1.64 -7.49 6.84
N ASN A 192 0.35 -7.37 6.49
CA ASN A 192 -0.52 -6.29 6.94
C ASN A 192 0.06 -4.89 6.64
N CYS A 193 0.61 -4.71 5.43
CA CYS A 193 1.23 -3.47 5.00
C CYS A 193 0.35 -2.70 4.01
N GLN A 194 0.53 -1.37 3.99
CA GLN A 194 -0.17 -0.46 3.09
C GLN A 194 0.80 0.20 2.13
N PHE A 195 0.45 0.20 0.84
CA PHE A 195 1.16 0.90 -0.21
C PHE A 195 0.17 1.86 -0.90
N THR A 196 0.31 3.16 -0.65
CA THR A 196 -0.69 4.14 -1.08
C THR A 196 -0.07 5.28 -1.87
N GLN A 197 -0.58 5.53 -3.07
CA GLN A 197 -0.16 6.65 -3.92
C GLN A 197 1.36 6.67 -4.19
N ASN A 198 2.00 5.50 -4.30
CA ASN A 198 3.39 5.40 -4.70
C ASN A 198 3.51 5.33 -6.23
N PHE A 199 4.63 5.81 -6.78
CA PHE A 199 4.92 5.61 -8.20
C PHE A 199 5.17 4.14 -8.51
N CYS A 200 6.01 3.46 -7.71
CA CYS A 200 6.20 2.03 -7.75
C CYS A 200 6.30 1.47 -6.32
N SER A 201 5.51 0.44 -6.02
CA SER A 201 5.46 -0.08 -4.65
C SER A 201 6.55 -1.10 -4.37
N VAL A 202 6.70 -2.14 -5.22
CA VAL A 202 7.66 -3.24 -5.04
C VAL A 202 8.32 -3.57 -6.36
N THR A 203 9.64 -3.69 -6.37
CA THR A 203 10.37 -4.05 -7.60
C THR A 203 11.72 -4.72 -7.29
N TRP A 204 12.17 -5.57 -8.22
CA TRP A 204 13.49 -6.17 -8.24
C TRP A 204 13.84 -7.02 -7.01
N SER A 205 12.87 -7.72 -6.42
CA SER A 205 13.13 -8.72 -5.38
C SER A 205 13.34 -10.10 -5.99
N ASN A 206 14.27 -10.90 -5.43
CA ASN A 206 14.47 -12.28 -5.87
C ASN A 206 13.23 -13.14 -5.61
N SER A 207 12.51 -12.84 -4.54
CA SER A 207 11.26 -13.47 -4.18
C SER A 207 10.44 -12.53 -3.29
N ILE A 208 9.12 -12.55 -3.46
CA ILE A 208 8.21 -11.79 -2.60
C ILE A 208 7.24 -12.73 -1.89
N THR A 209 6.90 -12.39 -0.66
CA THR A 209 5.76 -12.97 0.07
C THR A 209 4.95 -11.81 0.64
N LEU A 210 3.75 -11.62 0.12
CA LEU A 210 2.84 -10.56 0.54
C LEU A 210 1.57 -11.19 1.10
N VAL A 211 1.25 -10.87 2.34
CA VAL A 211 0.06 -11.40 3.02
C VAL A 211 -0.70 -10.25 3.66
N ASP A 212 -2.02 -10.22 3.49
CA ASP A 212 -2.91 -9.22 4.09
C ASP A 212 -2.51 -7.77 3.76
N CYS A 213 -1.95 -7.51 2.58
CA CYS A 213 -1.49 -6.18 2.18
C CYS A 213 -2.52 -5.45 1.33
N ILE A 214 -2.50 -4.11 1.40
CA ILE A 214 -3.35 -3.26 0.56
C ILE A 214 -2.49 -2.32 -0.30
N PHE A 215 -2.85 -2.26 -1.59
CA PHE A 215 -2.25 -1.39 -2.58
C PHE A 215 -3.32 -0.46 -3.16
N THR A 216 -3.20 0.85 -2.94
CA THR A 216 -4.25 1.79 -3.34
C THR A 216 -3.69 3.00 -4.07
N GLY A 217 -4.22 3.29 -5.27
CA GLY A 217 -3.93 4.51 -6.02
C GLY A 217 -2.47 4.63 -6.44
N ASN A 218 -1.76 3.51 -6.61
CA ASN A 218 -0.38 3.51 -7.07
C ASN A 218 -0.32 3.48 -8.59
N THR A 219 0.74 4.03 -9.19
CA THR A 219 0.95 3.92 -10.64
C THR A 219 1.37 2.51 -11.00
N ASN A 220 2.40 1.97 -10.34
CA ASN A 220 2.81 0.57 -10.48
C ASN A 220 2.94 -0.06 -9.10
N ASN A 221 2.54 -1.33 -8.94
CA ASN A 221 2.68 -1.99 -7.66
C ASN A 221 3.83 -2.99 -7.64
N ILE A 222 3.74 -4.05 -8.42
CA ILE A 222 4.71 -5.13 -8.40
C ILE A 222 5.27 -5.31 -9.79
N ILE A 223 6.60 -5.18 -9.94
CA ILE A 223 7.30 -5.28 -11.21
C ILE A 223 8.37 -6.36 -11.10
N GLY A 224 8.30 -7.38 -11.97
CA GLY A 224 9.37 -8.36 -12.19
C GLY A 224 9.72 -9.24 -10.98
N CYS A 225 8.81 -9.45 -10.03
CA CYS A 225 9.09 -10.23 -8.82
C CYS A 225 8.32 -11.56 -8.83
N PRO A 226 9.00 -12.72 -8.75
CA PRO A 226 8.35 -14.00 -8.48
C PRO A 226 7.98 -14.13 -6.99
N GLY A 227 7.01 -15.00 -6.67
CA GLY A 227 6.69 -15.30 -5.28
C GLY A 227 5.22 -15.52 -5.01
N THR A 228 4.78 -15.32 -3.78
CA THR A 228 3.42 -15.58 -3.34
C THR A 228 2.75 -14.30 -2.81
N ILE A 229 1.54 -14.06 -3.30
CA ILE A 229 0.68 -12.97 -2.87
C ILE A 229 -0.64 -13.58 -2.44
N GLN A 230 -0.97 -13.42 -1.18
CA GLN A 230 -2.15 -14.02 -0.58
C GLN A 230 -2.97 -13.00 0.21
N ASN A 231 -4.29 -13.08 0.05
CA ASN A 231 -5.24 -12.25 0.79
C ASN A 231 -4.91 -10.75 0.71
N CYS A 232 -4.52 -10.27 -0.48
CA CYS A 232 -4.17 -8.87 -0.71
C CYS A 232 -5.24 -8.15 -1.52
N SER A 233 -5.34 -6.83 -1.35
CA SER A 233 -6.26 -5.98 -2.11
C SER A 233 -5.51 -4.96 -2.96
N PHE A 234 -5.90 -4.85 -4.23
CA PHE A 234 -5.37 -3.91 -5.22
C PHE A 234 -6.50 -3.02 -5.71
N ILE A 235 -6.51 -1.74 -5.32
CA ILE A 235 -7.67 -0.87 -5.48
C ILE A 235 -7.28 0.42 -6.18
N ASN A 236 -7.93 0.74 -7.30
CA ASN A 236 -7.74 2.00 -8.04
C ASN A 236 -6.28 2.28 -8.40
N ASN A 237 -5.53 1.25 -8.79
CA ASN A 237 -4.17 1.41 -9.29
C ASN A 237 -4.16 1.51 -10.81
N ASP A 238 -3.10 2.11 -11.39
CA ASP A 238 -2.91 2.03 -12.84
C ASP A 238 -2.52 0.60 -13.22
N LEU A 239 -1.40 0.08 -12.72
CA LEU A 239 -1.00 -1.31 -12.92
C LEU A 239 -0.82 -2.00 -11.55
N ALA A 240 -1.59 -3.07 -11.27
CA ALA A 240 -1.38 -3.83 -10.05
C ALA A 240 -0.18 -4.78 -10.17
N PHE A 241 -0.04 -5.45 -11.32
CA PHE A 241 1.12 -6.29 -11.64
C PHE A 241 1.58 -6.02 -13.07
N THR A 242 2.89 -6.07 -13.29
CA THR A 242 3.48 -5.98 -14.64
C THR A 242 4.79 -6.77 -14.71
N GLU A 243 5.05 -7.33 -15.89
CA GLU A 243 6.30 -8.07 -16.24
C GLU A 243 6.64 -9.22 -15.26
N THR A 244 5.64 -9.82 -14.60
CA THR A 244 5.84 -10.89 -13.64
C THR A 244 5.88 -12.26 -14.31
N PHE A 245 6.65 -13.17 -13.72
CA PHE A 245 6.74 -14.58 -14.08
C PHE A 245 6.69 -15.43 -12.82
N GLY A 246 5.99 -16.57 -12.87
CA GLY A 246 6.01 -17.55 -11.79
C GLY A 246 5.45 -17.04 -10.47
N VAL A 247 4.51 -16.10 -10.53
CA VAL A 247 3.85 -15.58 -9.35
C VAL A 247 2.63 -16.44 -8.98
N GLN A 248 2.43 -16.64 -7.69
CA GLN A 248 1.22 -17.27 -7.13
C GLN A 248 0.34 -16.19 -6.48
N ILE A 249 -0.85 -15.98 -7.02
CA ILE A 249 -1.84 -15.01 -6.55
C ILE A 249 -3.05 -15.79 -6.07
N ILE A 250 -3.33 -15.70 -4.78
CA ILE A 250 -4.32 -16.53 -4.10
C ILE A 250 -5.18 -15.65 -3.20
N ASP A 251 -6.51 -15.84 -3.26
CA ASP A 251 -7.47 -15.15 -2.37
C ASP A 251 -7.33 -13.61 -2.42
N CYS A 252 -7.06 -13.04 -3.60
CA CYS A 252 -6.82 -11.61 -3.77
C CYS A 252 -8.01 -10.87 -4.38
N PHE A 253 -8.08 -9.56 -4.13
CA PHE A 253 -9.14 -8.68 -4.59
C PHE A 253 -8.59 -7.55 -5.47
N PHE A 254 -9.08 -7.43 -6.71
CA PHE A 254 -8.69 -6.42 -7.69
C PHE A 254 -9.90 -5.58 -8.09
N ASP A 255 -9.91 -4.31 -7.70
CA ASP A 255 -11.05 -3.42 -7.93
C ASP A 255 -10.63 -2.06 -8.51
N GLY A 256 -11.23 -1.67 -9.62
CA GLY A 256 -11.06 -0.35 -10.20
C GLY A 256 -9.67 -0.05 -10.77
N ASN A 257 -8.86 -1.08 -11.06
CA ASN A 257 -7.53 -0.87 -11.65
C ASN A 257 -7.65 -0.67 -13.16
N ASN A 258 -6.71 0.08 -13.77
CA ASN A 258 -6.62 0.11 -15.23
C ASN A 258 -6.24 -1.28 -15.75
N VAL A 259 -5.18 -1.90 -15.20
CA VAL A 259 -4.90 -3.32 -15.45
C VAL A 259 -4.68 -4.03 -14.10
N GLY A 260 -5.49 -5.07 -13.86
CA GLY A 260 -5.36 -5.88 -12.65
C GLY A 260 -4.07 -6.69 -12.69
N ILE A 261 -3.93 -7.58 -13.64
CA ILE A 261 -2.72 -8.39 -13.81
C ILE A 261 -2.25 -8.33 -15.27
N ASP A 262 -0.98 -8.00 -15.46
CA ASP A 262 -0.27 -8.09 -16.74
C ASP A 262 0.94 -9.01 -16.55
N GLU A 263 0.74 -10.32 -16.74
CA GLU A 263 1.78 -11.32 -16.52
C GLU A 263 2.28 -11.92 -17.83
N ASN A 264 3.53 -12.37 -17.85
CA ASN A 264 4.20 -12.85 -19.03
C ASN A 264 4.26 -14.39 -19.15
N GLY A 265 3.76 -15.10 -18.15
CA GLY A 265 3.63 -16.56 -18.19
C GLY A 265 4.06 -17.27 -16.91
N SER A 266 3.67 -18.53 -16.80
CA SER A 266 4.01 -19.46 -15.71
C SER A 266 3.48 -19.03 -14.32
N SER A 267 2.43 -18.23 -14.29
CA SER A 267 1.79 -17.75 -13.05
C SER A 267 0.58 -18.62 -12.67
N THR A 268 0.25 -18.63 -11.40
CA THR A 268 -0.99 -19.24 -10.89
C THR A 268 -1.84 -18.19 -10.22
N ILE A 269 -3.06 -18.00 -10.73
CA ILE A 269 -4.02 -17.01 -10.23
C ILE A 269 -5.28 -17.79 -9.84
N SER A 270 -5.58 -17.81 -8.56
CA SER A 270 -6.70 -18.61 -8.06
C SER A 270 -7.49 -17.95 -6.94
N ASN A 271 -8.76 -18.35 -6.83
CA ASN A 271 -9.69 -17.94 -5.78
C ASN A 271 -9.79 -16.42 -5.61
N SER A 272 -9.56 -15.65 -6.67
CA SER A 272 -9.46 -14.19 -6.62
C SER A 272 -10.65 -13.52 -7.30
N VAL A 273 -10.93 -12.29 -6.90
CA VAL A 273 -12.03 -11.49 -7.45
C VAL A 273 -11.49 -10.30 -8.22
N PHE A 274 -11.98 -10.11 -9.43
CA PHE A 274 -11.65 -8.99 -10.31
C PHE A 274 -12.94 -8.27 -10.70
N THR A 275 -13.04 -7.00 -10.33
CA THR A 275 -14.23 -6.19 -10.65
C THR A 275 -13.84 -4.75 -10.99
N ASN A 276 -14.62 -4.09 -11.81
CA ASN A 276 -14.43 -2.69 -12.20
C ASN A 276 -13.05 -2.33 -12.80
N ASN A 277 -12.25 -3.32 -13.22
CA ASN A 277 -10.97 -3.05 -13.89
C ASN A 277 -11.18 -2.77 -15.38
N SER A 278 -10.34 -1.93 -16.02
CA SER A 278 -10.42 -1.79 -17.48
C SER A 278 -10.05 -3.11 -18.17
N ILE A 279 -8.99 -3.78 -17.74
CA ILE A 279 -8.67 -5.17 -18.09
C ILE A 279 -8.35 -5.91 -16.78
N ALA A 280 -9.07 -6.99 -16.51
CA ALA A 280 -8.85 -7.72 -15.27
C ALA A 280 -7.53 -8.51 -15.31
N VAL A 281 -7.34 -9.35 -16.33
CA VAL A 281 -6.17 -10.20 -16.45
C VAL A 281 -5.67 -10.23 -17.90
N LYS A 282 -4.39 -9.90 -18.12
CA LYS A 282 -3.65 -10.26 -19.33
C LYS A 282 -2.84 -11.50 -19.03
N LEU A 283 -3.19 -12.60 -19.66
CA LEU A 283 -2.67 -13.94 -19.35
C LEU A 283 -1.68 -14.41 -20.41
N GLY A 284 -0.49 -14.80 -19.97
CA GLY A 284 0.58 -15.34 -20.81
C GLY A 284 0.60 -16.87 -20.86
N ASP A 285 1.64 -17.41 -21.53
CA ASP A 285 1.83 -18.84 -21.72
C ASP A 285 2.11 -19.58 -20.40
N ASN A 286 1.71 -20.86 -20.31
CA ASN A 286 1.94 -21.75 -19.16
C ASN A 286 1.33 -21.27 -17.84
N SER A 287 0.33 -20.39 -17.88
CA SER A 287 -0.31 -19.85 -16.70
C SER A 287 -1.59 -20.61 -16.34
N PHE A 288 -1.94 -20.57 -15.05
CA PHE A 288 -3.14 -21.20 -14.51
C PHE A 288 -4.05 -20.11 -13.95
N LEU A 289 -5.25 -19.98 -14.51
CA LEU A 289 -6.31 -19.07 -14.05
C LEU A 289 -7.50 -19.92 -13.64
N THR A 290 -7.67 -20.11 -12.32
CA THR A 290 -8.65 -21.10 -11.82
C THR A 290 -9.44 -20.58 -10.62
N ASN A 291 -10.74 -20.91 -10.57
CA ASN A 291 -11.62 -20.58 -9.45
C ASN A 291 -11.71 -19.07 -9.15
N ASN A 292 -11.63 -18.21 -10.16
CA ASN A 292 -11.74 -16.77 -9.98
C ASN A 292 -13.13 -16.26 -10.35
N THR A 293 -13.54 -15.15 -9.74
CA THR A 293 -14.69 -14.36 -10.18
C THR A 293 -14.17 -13.14 -10.94
N ILE A 294 -14.45 -13.07 -12.23
CA ILE A 294 -13.99 -12.02 -13.14
C ILE A 294 -15.22 -11.38 -13.80
N THR A 295 -15.80 -10.39 -13.14
CA THR A 295 -17.08 -9.81 -13.52
C THR A 295 -17.04 -8.29 -13.45
N ASN A 296 -17.89 -7.62 -14.26
CA ASN A 296 -18.03 -6.17 -14.28
C ASN A 296 -16.74 -5.40 -14.63
N ASN A 297 -15.84 -6.01 -15.39
CA ASN A 297 -14.64 -5.33 -15.93
C ASN A 297 -14.91 -4.81 -17.35
N GLY A 298 -14.01 -4.00 -17.89
CA GLY A 298 -14.03 -3.68 -19.31
C GLY A 298 -13.80 -4.95 -20.12
N THR A 299 -12.62 -5.55 -20.03
CA THR A 299 -12.30 -6.90 -20.55
C THR A 299 -11.96 -7.81 -19.38
N GLY A 300 -12.55 -9.00 -19.35
CA GLY A 300 -12.27 -9.99 -18.30
C GLY A 300 -10.86 -10.57 -18.45
N VAL A 301 -10.64 -11.44 -19.42
CA VAL A 301 -9.36 -12.08 -19.68
C VAL A 301 -8.90 -11.78 -21.09
N GLN A 302 -7.71 -11.23 -21.24
CA GLN A 302 -7.04 -11.07 -22.51
C GLN A 302 -5.90 -12.08 -22.61
N VAL A 303 -6.04 -13.05 -23.50
CA VAL A 303 -5.03 -14.11 -23.70
C VAL A 303 -4.00 -13.66 -24.74
N ARG A 304 -2.74 -13.76 -24.37
CA ARG A 304 -1.58 -13.37 -25.16
C ARG A 304 -0.48 -14.45 -25.11
N GLY A 305 0.59 -14.25 -25.81
CA GLY A 305 1.71 -15.19 -25.85
C GLY A 305 1.85 -15.87 -27.19
N THR A 306 2.79 -16.79 -27.28
CA THR A 306 3.11 -17.54 -28.51
C THR A 306 2.48 -18.93 -28.55
N ASN A 307 2.09 -19.44 -27.39
CA ASN A 307 1.46 -20.75 -27.21
C ASN A 307 0.29 -20.67 -26.20
N PRO A 308 -0.82 -19.98 -26.55
CA PRO A 308 -1.95 -19.80 -25.65
C PRO A 308 -2.59 -21.12 -25.20
N SER A 309 -2.41 -22.21 -25.95
CA SER A 309 -2.89 -23.54 -25.55
C SER A 309 -2.17 -24.11 -24.31
N SER A 310 -1.05 -23.54 -23.90
CA SER A 310 -0.37 -23.91 -22.68
C SER A 310 -0.98 -23.26 -21.43
N ALA A 311 -1.73 -22.19 -21.60
CA ALA A 311 -2.48 -21.56 -20.50
C ALA A 311 -3.73 -22.41 -20.17
N GLN A 312 -4.04 -22.52 -18.87
CA GLN A 312 -5.22 -23.24 -18.39
C GLN A 312 -6.18 -22.26 -17.76
N ILE A 313 -7.32 -22.04 -18.42
CA ILE A 313 -8.40 -21.15 -17.95
C ILE A 313 -9.60 -22.04 -17.66
N MET A 314 -9.84 -22.33 -16.38
CA MET A 314 -10.89 -23.25 -15.96
C MET A 314 -11.51 -22.92 -14.61
N TYR A 315 -12.76 -23.29 -14.44
CA TYR A 315 -13.52 -23.07 -13.21
C TYR A 315 -13.63 -21.61 -12.80
N ASN A 316 -13.58 -20.66 -13.75
CA ASN A 316 -13.79 -19.25 -13.46
C ASN A 316 -15.21 -18.81 -13.79
N GLN A 317 -15.71 -17.82 -13.08
CA GLN A 317 -16.87 -17.06 -13.48
C GLN A 317 -16.42 -15.90 -14.37
N LEU A 318 -16.75 -15.96 -15.66
CA LEU A 318 -16.36 -15.00 -16.69
C LEU A 318 -17.63 -14.40 -17.31
N CYS A 319 -18.19 -13.36 -16.71
CA CYS A 319 -19.43 -12.79 -17.22
C CYS A 319 -19.64 -11.32 -16.82
N ASN A 320 -20.57 -10.67 -17.49
CA ASN A 320 -20.91 -9.27 -17.26
C ASN A 320 -19.75 -8.28 -17.46
N ASN A 321 -18.70 -8.67 -18.21
CA ASN A 321 -17.66 -7.74 -18.59
C ASN A 321 -18.15 -6.93 -19.82
N VAL A 322 -17.84 -5.63 -19.83
CA VAL A 322 -18.49 -4.67 -20.75
C VAL A 322 -18.14 -4.91 -22.22
N ASN A 323 -16.86 -5.18 -22.50
CA ASN A 323 -16.41 -5.46 -23.86
C ASN A 323 -16.48 -6.96 -24.13
N TYR A 324 -15.59 -7.72 -23.49
CA TYR A 324 -15.49 -9.16 -23.66
C TYR A 324 -15.20 -9.86 -22.32
N ASN A 325 -15.79 -11.02 -22.14
CA ASN A 325 -15.45 -11.91 -21.05
C ASN A 325 -14.07 -12.54 -21.27
N LEU A 326 -13.78 -12.87 -22.54
CA LEU A 326 -12.52 -13.47 -22.98
C LEU A 326 -12.12 -12.89 -24.33
N GLU A 327 -10.86 -12.47 -24.47
CA GLU A 327 -10.29 -11.91 -25.69
C GLU A 327 -9.05 -12.68 -26.09
N ASN A 328 -9.01 -13.25 -27.29
CA ASN A 328 -7.84 -13.86 -27.89
C ASN A 328 -7.13 -12.86 -28.82
N ILE A 329 -6.02 -12.29 -28.37
CA ILE A 329 -5.23 -11.40 -29.22
C ILE A 329 -4.14 -12.09 -30.03
N THR A 330 -4.08 -13.43 -30.00
CA THR A 330 -3.12 -14.26 -30.72
C THR A 330 -3.70 -14.80 -32.04
N ASP A 331 -2.87 -15.29 -32.92
CA ASP A 331 -3.27 -15.98 -34.16
C ASP A 331 -3.51 -17.51 -33.96
N LYS A 332 -3.47 -17.98 -32.70
CA LYS A 332 -3.56 -19.40 -32.36
C LYS A 332 -4.89 -19.76 -31.74
N ASN A 333 -5.42 -20.92 -32.13
CA ASN A 333 -6.58 -21.51 -31.49
C ASN A 333 -6.20 -22.04 -30.10
N PHE A 334 -7.10 -21.90 -29.13
CA PHE A 334 -6.95 -22.56 -27.83
C PHE A 334 -8.29 -22.96 -27.24
N GLN A 335 -8.27 -23.71 -26.16
CA GLN A 335 -9.45 -24.24 -25.49
C GLN A 335 -9.50 -23.75 -24.05
N VAL A 336 -10.70 -23.36 -23.63
CA VAL A 336 -11.04 -23.09 -22.23
C VAL A 336 -12.11 -24.10 -21.77
N ASN A 337 -11.99 -24.57 -20.54
CA ASN A 337 -12.87 -25.64 -20.06
C ASN A 337 -13.53 -25.27 -18.74
N THR A 338 -14.79 -25.68 -18.58
CA THR A 338 -15.49 -25.68 -17.31
C THR A 338 -15.57 -24.27 -16.66
N ASN A 339 -15.53 -23.20 -17.48
CA ASN A 339 -15.80 -21.84 -16.97
C ASN A 339 -17.30 -21.58 -17.02
N CYS A 340 -17.79 -20.72 -16.13
CA CYS A 340 -19.15 -20.23 -16.17
C CYS A 340 -19.22 -18.87 -16.86
N PHE A 341 -19.99 -18.75 -17.91
CA PHE A 341 -20.25 -17.52 -18.66
C PHE A 341 -21.59 -16.88 -18.26
N CYS A 342 -22.22 -17.34 -17.17
CA CYS A 342 -23.54 -16.89 -16.68
C CYS A 342 -24.66 -16.98 -17.74
N SER A 343 -24.53 -17.84 -18.74
CA SER A 343 -25.51 -18.12 -19.77
C SER A 343 -25.39 -19.57 -20.21
N SER A 344 -26.51 -20.17 -20.55
CA SER A 344 -26.59 -21.47 -21.24
C SER A 344 -26.78 -21.31 -22.75
N ASP A 345 -26.95 -20.09 -23.25
CA ASP A 345 -27.13 -19.79 -24.67
C ASP A 345 -25.76 -19.55 -25.33
N SER A 346 -25.38 -20.41 -26.26
CA SER A 346 -24.10 -20.34 -26.95
C SER A 346 -23.89 -19.05 -27.73
N ALA A 347 -24.95 -18.45 -28.28
CA ALA A 347 -24.81 -17.19 -29.00
C ALA A 347 -24.52 -16.03 -28.03
N THR A 348 -25.07 -16.05 -26.85
CA THR A 348 -24.77 -15.08 -25.78
C THR A 348 -23.35 -15.24 -25.28
N ILE A 349 -22.87 -16.47 -25.12
CA ILE A 349 -21.49 -16.75 -24.72
C ILE A 349 -20.53 -16.24 -25.79
N GLU A 350 -20.76 -16.60 -27.07
CA GLU A 350 -19.94 -16.20 -28.23
C GLU A 350 -19.83 -14.67 -28.33
N ASN A 351 -20.90 -13.94 -28.16
CA ASN A 351 -20.89 -12.47 -28.19
C ASN A 351 -19.99 -11.85 -27.07
N GLY A 352 -19.68 -12.60 -26.03
CA GLY A 352 -18.76 -12.21 -24.95
C GLY A 352 -17.32 -12.65 -25.19
N ILE A 353 -17.02 -13.28 -26.31
CA ILE A 353 -15.69 -13.77 -26.68
C ILE A 353 -15.25 -13.02 -27.95
N TYR A 354 -14.02 -12.46 -27.93
CA TYR A 354 -13.41 -11.86 -29.10
C TYR A 354 -12.34 -12.80 -29.65
N ASP A 355 -12.56 -13.31 -30.84
CA ASP A 355 -11.67 -14.30 -31.44
C ASP A 355 -11.69 -14.29 -32.99
N GLY A 356 -11.39 -15.40 -33.65
CA GLY A 356 -11.36 -15.54 -35.09
C GLY A 356 -12.72 -15.37 -35.79
N TYR A 357 -13.82 -15.43 -35.08
CA TYR A 357 -15.14 -15.10 -35.64
C TYR A 357 -15.34 -13.59 -35.78
N ASP A 358 -14.70 -12.78 -34.95
CA ASP A 358 -14.76 -11.32 -35.02
C ASP A 358 -13.65 -10.74 -35.88
N ASP A 359 -12.43 -11.33 -35.82
CA ASP A 359 -11.25 -10.92 -36.58
C ASP A 359 -10.51 -12.14 -37.12
N ILE A 360 -10.54 -12.34 -38.41
CA ILE A 360 -9.93 -13.49 -39.11
C ILE A 360 -8.40 -13.62 -38.92
N THR A 361 -7.77 -12.61 -38.35
CA THR A 361 -6.33 -12.65 -37.97
C THR A 361 -6.07 -13.29 -36.63
N ARG A 362 -7.14 -13.59 -35.87
CA ARG A 362 -7.10 -14.21 -34.55
C ARG A 362 -7.38 -15.70 -34.63
N GLY A 363 -6.91 -16.42 -33.63
CA GLY A 363 -7.27 -17.82 -33.45
C GLY A 363 -8.64 -17.95 -32.75
N LEU A 364 -9.28 -19.09 -32.95
CA LEU A 364 -10.58 -19.41 -32.34
C LEU A 364 -10.42 -19.85 -30.88
N VAL A 365 -11.41 -19.49 -30.07
CA VAL A 365 -11.55 -19.97 -28.70
C VAL A 365 -12.59 -21.11 -28.66
N ASN A 366 -12.16 -22.30 -28.24
CA ASN A 366 -13.09 -23.40 -28.03
C ASN A 366 -13.54 -23.43 -26.55
N TYR A 367 -14.82 -23.18 -26.30
CA TYR A 367 -15.44 -23.20 -24.99
C TYR A 367 -16.54 -24.27 -24.85
N ALA A 368 -16.48 -25.32 -25.62
CA ALA A 368 -17.54 -26.34 -25.73
C ALA A 368 -17.95 -27.01 -24.41
N ILE A 369 -17.07 -26.95 -23.39
CA ILE A 369 -17.35 -27.45 -22.03
C ILE A 369 -17.43 -26.25 -21.09
N TYR A 370 -18.65 -25.86 -20.71
CA TYR A 370 -18.88 -24.76 -19.77
C TYR A 370 -19.87 -25.17 -18.66
N ASP A 371 -19.83 -24.46 -17.54
CA ASP A 371 -20.80 -24.58 -16.44
C ASP A 371 -21.90 -23.53 -16.64
N ASP A 372 -23.15 -23.96 -16.78
CA ASP A 372 -24.29 -23.06 -17.04
C ASP A 372 -24.87 -22.44 -15.77
N SER A 373 -24.53 -22.96 -14.59
CA SER A 373 -25.11 -22.57 -13.31
C SER A 373 -24.20 -21.73 -12.43
N CYS A 374 -22.90 -21.66 -12.70
CA CYS A 374 -21.85 -21.08 -11.85
C CYS A 374 -21.81 -21.65 -10.41
N ALA A 375 -22.54 -22.74 -10.17
CA ALA A 375 -22.73 -23.29 -8.82
C ALA A 375 -21.45 -23.90 -8.23
N ASN A 376 -20.48 -24.21 -9.08
CA ASN A 376 -19.22 -24.85 -8.66
C ASN A 376 -18.07 -23.85 -8.49
N ILE A 377 -18.35 -22.55 -8.70
CA ILE A 377 -17.33 -21.51 -8.61
C ILE A 377 -17.50 -20.82 -7.25
N LEU A 378 -16.62 -21.16 -6.33
CA LEU A 378 -16.61 -20.65 -4.97
C LEU A 378 -15.51 -19.60 -4.84
N SER A 379 -15.81 -18.35 -5.08
CA SER A 379 -14.91 -17.26 -4.68
C SER A 379 -15.52 -16.54 -3.47
N TYR A 380 -14.96 -16.80 -2.30
CA TYR A 380 -15.30 -16.11 -1.05
C TYR A 380 -14.21 -15.13 -0.67
N VAL A 381 -13.76 -14.30 -1.60
CA VAL A 381 -12.80 -13.26 -1.24
C VAL A 381 -13.58 -12.04 -0.78
N THR A 382 -13.54 -11.82 0.51
CA THR A 382 -13.94 -10.54 1.07
C THR A 382 -12.76 -9.57 0.96
N LYS A 383 -13.06 -8.30 0.66
CA LYS A 383 -12.05 -7.23 0.73
C LYS A 383 -11.29 -7.32 2.05
N VAL A 384 -9.96 -7.34 1.98
CA VAL A 384 -9.13 -7.27 3.18
C VAL A 384 -9.41 -5.94 3.86
N GLU A 385 -10.03 -5.98 5.02
CA GLU A 385 -10.08 -4.84 5.92
C GLU A 385 -8.83 -4.90 6.79
N LEU A 386 -7.97 -3.90 6.67
CA LEU A 386 -6.83 -3.79 7.55
C LEU A 386 -7.33 -3.59 8.97
N ASN A 387 -6.83 -4.41 9.88
CA ASN A 387 -6.70 -3.94 11.23
C ASN A 387 -5.79 -2.71 11.17
N GLU A 388 -6.29 -1.55 11.59
CA GLU A 388 -5.51 -0.31 11.66
C GLU A 388 -4.11 -0.64 12.18
N PRO A 389 -3.02 -0.22 11.49
CA PRO A 389 -1.69 -0.46 12.02
C PRO A 389 -1.63 0.17 13.40
N ALA A 390 -1.41 -0.65 14.43
CA ALA A 390 -1.27 -0.17 15.79
C ALA A 390 -0.21 0.94 15.80
N GLY A 391 -0.62 2.19 16.06
CA GLY A 391 0.30 3.32 16.18
C GLY A 391 0.22 4.44 15.14
N LEU A 392 -0.80 4.51 14.27
CA LEU A 392 -1.31 5.86 13.99
C LEU A 392 -1.83 6.36 15.34
N PRO A 393 -1.58 7.64 15.76
CA PRO A 393 -2.38 8.15 16.82
C PRO A 393 -3.81 7.86 16.38
N GLU A 394 -4.50 6.99 17.09
CA GLU A 394 -5.93 7.07 17.10
C GLU A 394 -6.18 8.55 17.33
N LEU A 395 -6.60 9.26 16.33
CA LEU A 395 -7.60 10.27 16.57
C LEU A 395 -8.59 9.47 17.38
N ASN A 396 -8.68 9.72 18.68
CA ASN A 396 -9.62 9.08 19.58
C ASN A 396 -10.99 9.22 18.93
N THR A 397 -11.25 8.37 17.94
CA THR A 397 -12.55 8.28 17.32
C THR A 397 -13.30 7.32 18.22
N THR A 398 -13.94 7.91 19.19
CA THR A 398 -15.00 7.32 19.99
C THR A 398 -16.18 6.86 19.12
N TRP A 399 -15.91 6.54 17.86
CA TRP A 399 -16.90 6.17 16.86
C TRP A 399 -16.69 4.74 16.42
N LYS A 400 -17.80 4.02 16.28
CA LYS A 400 -17.86 2.79 15.52
C LYS A 400 -18.87 2.96 14.39
N ILE A 401 -18.51 2.56 13.19
CA ILE A 401 -19.36 2.64 12.01
C ILE A 401 -19.40 1.26 11.37
N TRP A 402 -20.60 0.76 11.12
CA TRP A 402 -20.81 -0.48 10.40
C TRP A 402 -22.09 -0.40 9.58
N GLN A 403 -22.17 -1.18 8.52
CA GLN A 403 -23.34 -1.25 7.65
C GLN A 403 -24.09 -2.57 7.87
N VAL A 404 -25.40 -2.50 7.92
CA VAL A 404 -26.29 -3.67 7.89
C VAL A 404 -27.34 -3.40 6.83
N ASN A 405 -27.33 -4.15 5.73
CA ASN A 405 -28.14 -3.87 4.55
C ASN A 405 -27.93 -2.42 4.05
N ASP A 406 -29.01 -1.67 3.81
CA ASP A 406 -28.97 -0.27 3.37
C ASP A 406 -28.92 0.75 4.52
N GLU A 407 -28.60 0.30 5.73
CA GLU A 407 -28.59 1.13 6.93
C GLU A 407 -27.16 1.26 7.47
N LEU A 408 -26.72 2.51 7.68
CA LEU A 408 -25.44 2.82 8.29
C LEU A 408 -25.62 3.08 9.79
N HIS A 409 -24.96 2.27 10.60
CA HIS A 409 -24.95 2.41 12.04
C HIS A 409 -23.76 3.25 12.47
N VAL A 410 -23.97 4.27 13.26
CA VAL A 410 -22.94 5.18 13.78
C VAL A 410 -23.06 5.21 15.29
N LEU A 411 -22.06 4.71 16.00
CA LEU A 411 -21.99 4.78 17.48
C LEU A 411 -20.98 5.85 17.86
N VAL A 412 -21.41 6.82 18.67
CA VAL A 412 -20.58 7.91 19.19
C VAL A 412 -20.73 8.01 20.71
N GLU A 413 -19.66 8.39 21.41
CA GLU A 413 -19.69 8.54 22.88
C GLU A 413 -20.31 9.89 23.32
N ASN A 414 -20.18 10.91 22.48
CA ASN A 414 -20.70 12.24 22.75
C ASN A 414 -21.52 12.75 21.57
N GLU A 415 -22.46 13.68 21.86
CA GLU A 415 -23.19 14.39 20.81
C GLU A 415 -22.21 15.08 19.84
N THR A 416 -22.41 14.89 18.54
CA THR A 416 -21.55 15.47 17.49
C THR A 416 -22.31 15.78 16.23
N GLN A 417 -21.78 16.73 15.44
CA GLN A 417 -22.26 17.00 14.10
C GLN A 417 -21.50 16.12 13.11
N ILE A 418 -22.22 15.39 12.30
CA ILE A 418 -21.61 14.54 11.26
C ILE A 418 -21.92 15.04 9.86
N GLN A 419 -20.98 14.88 8.94
CA GLN A 419 -21.13 15.12 7.53
C GLN A 419 -20.75 13.86 6.74
N LEU A 420 -21.60 13.44 5.83
CA LEU A 420 -21.34 12.35 4.90
C LEU A 420 -21.10 12.93 3.50
N PHE A 421 -20.00 12.55 2.87
CA PHE A 421 -19.64 13.00 1.54
C PHE A 421 -18.96 11.89 0.73
N ASP A 422 -19.02 11.99 -0.60
CA ASP A 422 -18.30 11.12 -1.51
C ASP A 422 -16.83 11.52 -1.67
N ILE A 423 -16.09 10.76 -2.47
CA ILE A 423 -14.67 11.04 -2.77
C ILE A 423 -14.46 12.33 -3.58
N ALA A 424 -15.51 12.87 -4.23
CA ALA A 424 -15.49 14.13 -4.97
C ALA A 424 -15.81 15.34 -4.05
N GLY A 425 -16.20 15.09 -2.80
CA GLY A 425 -16.55 16.12 -1.81
C GLY A 425 -18.02 16.54 -1.84
N ASN A 426 -18.90 15.83 -2.57
CA ASN A 426 -20.33 16.09 -2.55
C ASN A 426 -20.93 15.64 -1.22
N ILE A 427 -21.66 16.54 -0.55
CA ILE A 427 -22.25 16.26 0.77
C ILE A 427 -23.63 15.64 0.60
N PHE A 428 -23.84 14.45 1.15
CA PHE A 428 -25.10 13.71 1.15
C PHE A 428 -25.88 13.85 2.45
N LEU A 429 -25.19 14.10 3.58
CA LEU A 429 -25.80 14.26 4.88
C LEU A 429 -25.00 15.27 5.71
N ASN A 430 -25.72 16.11 6.43
CA ASN A 430 -25.16 16.97 7.47
C ASN A 430 -26.15 16.97 8.65
N LYS A 431 -25.83 16.29 9.74
CA LYS A 431 -26.77 16.00 10.82
C LYS A 431 -26.09 15.94 12.17
N ALA A 432 -26.75 16.51 13.19
CA ALA A 432 -26.39 16.27 14.59
C ALA A 432 -26.88 14.89 15.02
N ILE A 433 -26.02 14.12 15.70
CA ILE A 433 -26.36 12.84 16.30
C ILE A 433 -26.04 12.87 17.80
N LEU A 434 -26.87 12.22 18.57
CA LEU A 434 -26.71 12.13 20.03
C LEU A 434 -25.71 11.02 20.39
N ALA A 435 -25.20 11.07 21.62
CA ALA A 435 -24.42 9.98 22.18
C ALA A 435 -25.20 8.65 22.12
N GLY A 436 -24.52 7.59 21.75
CA GLY A 436 -25.10 6.27 21.54
C GLY A 436 -25.14 5.89 20.06
N GLU A 437 -25.88 4.84 19.76
CA GLU A 437 -26.05 4.33 18.38
C GLU A 437 -27.11 5.14 17.62
N THR A 438 -26.73 5.63 16.46
CA THR A 438 -27.65 6.29 15.50
C THR A 438 -27.71 5.47 14.22
N LEU A 439 -28.93 5.18 13.79
CA LEU A 439 -29.22 4.52 12.51
C LEU A 439 -29.47 5.59 11.44
N LEU A 440 -28.73 5.50 10.35
CA LEU A 440 -28.89 6.36 9.18
C LEU A 440 -29.39 5.52 8.00
N LYS A 441 -30.63 5.79 7.57
CA LYS A 441 -31.17 5.25 6.33
C LYS A 441 -30.70 6.16 5.20
N LEU A 442 -29.91 5.62 4.28
CA LEU A 442 -29.28 6.39 3.22
C LEU A 442 -29.63 5.78 1.87
N GLU A 443 -30.09 6.63 0.96
CA GLU A 443 -30.25 6.27 -0.45
C GLU A 443 -28.96 6.69 -1.20
N LEU A 444 -27.93 5.87 -1.07
CA LEU A 444 -26.63 6.12 -1.71
C LEU A 444 -26.41 5.14 -2.86
N ALA A 445 -25.73 5.60 -3.89
CA ALA A 445 -25.21 4.69 -4.90
C ALA A 445 -24.08 3.84 -4.31
N THR A 446 -23.83 2.66 -4.88
CA THR A 446 -22.68 1.84 -4.55
C THR A 446 -21.41 2.66 -4.74
N GLY A 447 -20.58 2.78 -3.69
CA GLY A 447 -19.39 3.62 -3.75
C GLY A 447 -18.68 3.81 -2.41
N ILE A 448 -17.60 4.59 -2.46
CA ILE A 448 -16.81 4.95 -1.30
C ILE A 448 -17.30 6.30 -0.76
N TYR A 449 -17.54 6.34 0.53
CA TYR A 449 -18.01 7.52 1.25
C TYR A 449 -17.13 7.80 2.45
N MET A 450 -17.14 9.05 2.88
CA MET A 450 -16.47 9.49 4.10
C MET A 450 -17.48 10.15 5.05
N LEU A 451 -17.44 9.74 6.30
CA LEU A 451 -18.15 10.40 7.39
C LEU A 451 -17.14 11.21 8.21
N SER A 452 -17.41 12.51 8.42
CA SER A 452 -16.59 13.36 9.28
C SER A 452 -17.40 13.97 10.41
N ASP A 453 -16.73 14.29 11.52
CA ASP A 453 -17.30 15.09 12.61
C ASP A 453 -16.83 16.53 12.59
N GLN A 454 -17.38 17.32 13.51
CA GLN A 454 -17.01 18.72 13.70
C GLN A 454 -15.56 18.92 14.20
N ASN A 455 -14.91 17.88 14.74
CA ASN A 455 -13.53 17.90 15.23
C ASN A 455 -12.53 17.50 14.16
N GLY A 456 -13.00 17.19 12.93
CA GLY A 456 -12.19 16.78 11.80
C GLY A 456 -11.84 15.29 11.79
N ASN A 457 -12.43 14.48 12.67
CA ASN A 457 -12.32 13.03 12.59
C ASN A 457 -13.03 12.53 11.33
N ARG A 458 -12.43 11.59 10.61
CA ARG A 458 -12.97 11.06 9.35
C ARG A 458 -12.95 9.55 9.35
N HIS A 459 -14.08 8.97 8.95
CA HIS A 459 -14.25 7.54 8.72
C HIS A 459 -14.59 7.29 7.25
N LYS A 460 -13.82 6.43 6.60
CA LYS A 460 -14.07 5.99 5.22
C LYS A 460 -14.77 4.64 5.28
N PHE A 461 -15.86 4.48 4.51
CA PHE A 461 -16.55 3.21 4.36
C PHE A 461 -17.02 3.02 2.92
N TYR A 462 -17.30 1.79 2.57
CA TYR A 462 -17.89 1.42 1.30
C TYR A 462 -19.38 1.16 1.52
N PHE A 463 -20.23 1.78 0.72
CA PHE A 463 -21.69 1.55 0.70
C PHE A 463 -22.04 0.80 -0.56
N GLY A 464 -22.71 -0.35 -0.45
CA GLY A 464 -23.13 -1.18 -1.58
C GLY A 464 -24.03 -2.29 -1.11
N ASN A 465 -24.94 -2.73 -2.00
CA ASN A 465 -25.78 -3.88 -1.75
C ASN A 465 -24.90 -5.12 -1.57
N GLN A 466 -25.04 -5.76 -0.42
CA GLN A 466 -24.50 -7.09 -0.15
C GLN A 466 -25.34 -8.15 -0.84
#